data_076632fefb9887d178cc5008ee9e8a6a
#
_entry.id   076632fefb9887d178cc5008ee9e8a6a
#
_cell.length_a   1.000
_cell.length_b   1.000
_cell.length_c   1.000
_cell.angle_alpha   90.00
_cell.angle_beta   90.00
_cell.angle_gamma   90.00
#
_symmetry.space_group_name_H-M   'P 1'
#
loop_
_entity.id
_entity.type
_entity.pdbx_description
1 polymer ?
#
loop_
_entity_poly.entity_id
_entity_poly.type
_entity_poly.pdbx_seq_one_letter_code
_entity_poly.pdbx_strand_id
1 'polypeptide(L)'
;SDGTQETCLGKWSFNFFRFSENTTLHAPADSPYTVGTPIRLGHSPQRRKLVLSIFVDALSWAIARPYAETHLPNIMRFFSRGTIFDQQFSSSEYTLPAYPAIETGYYPHHTNIFNLRVGYELPLRMPTIAERMKGLGYHCAAPMATTQGIAHGLLRGFDRVIAAGWTLHTSVGVDSVLRHIDAFDETDQFLFLYLLDVHPYNARWFKCDTAVEAHLPLAERFFPHDSDVASVRLPNLRIYQEQYLEQMRQTDRMLGLLFSYLEQHFNEDEYLINLYSDHGIPMFGDTVGGSIDILSERSTSATWMMRGAGIPEGAVVHDLTSTVDIYPTLGHLCGFPVNDDIDGRLPALFGGTPRDAVYSASQYPGQTYKLAVRTHDHTMRVETQEPVDEDGTVDFMITRAGIYPRGHELETGCAVHREDLNAFFYPRARDFVREIANNGEFWPEMRAARPEWFGGQP
;
A
#
# COMPACT_ATOMS: atom_id res chain seq x y z
N SER A 1 24.70 -47.69 3.90
CA SER A 1 24.91 -46.31 3.45
C SER A 1 24.93 -45.45 4.70
N ASP A 2 25.90 -44.59 4.83
CA ASP A 2 26.08 -43.66 5.96
C ASP A 2 25.02 -42.54 6.02
N GLY A 3 24.02 -42.57 5.15
CA GLY A 3 22.95 -41.58 5.09
C GLY A 3 23.37 -40.24 4.47
N THR A 4 24.58 -40.10 3.93
CA THR A 4 25.06 -38.87 3.30
C THR A 4 24.39 -38.67 1.96
N GLN A 5 23.80 -37.50 1.77
CA GLN A 5 23.21 -37.06 0.50
C GLN A 5 23.92 -35.79 0.03
N GLU A 6 24.40 -35.77 -1.20
CA GLU A 6 24.99 -34.58 -1.82
C GLU A 6 23.99 -33.88 -2.70
N THR A 7 24.03 -32.55 -2.66
CA THR A 7 23.20 -31.67 -3.52
C THR A 7 23.96 -30.43 -3.93
N CYS A 8 23.66 -29.92 -5.12
CA CYS A 8 24.22 -28.66 -5.60
C CYS A 8 23.25 -27.53 -5.33
N LEU A 9 23.71 -26.48 -4.65
CA LEU A 9 22.94 -25.27 -4.43
C LEU A 9 23.13 -24.30 -5.61
N GLY A 10 22.05 -23.75 -6.10
CA GLY A 10 22.10 -22.64 -7.06
C GLY A 10 22.69 -21.38 -6.42
N LYS A 11 23.57 -20.67 -7.14
CA LYS A 11 24.06 -19.36 -6.71
C LYS A 11 22.89 -18.36 -6.69
N TRP A 12 22.84 -17.55 -5.63
CA TRP A 12 21.81 -16.51 -5.48
C TRP A 12 20.36 -17.02 -5.50
N SER A 13 20.14 -18.27 -5.08
CA SER A 13 18.82 -18.87 -5.01
C SER A 13 18.51 -19.36 -3.60
N PHE A 14 17.22 -19.33 -3.26
CA PHE A 14 16.74 -20.02 -2.06
C PHE A 14 16.60 -21.51 -2.37
N ASN A 15 17.17 -22.35 -1.51
CA ASN A 15 17.06 -23.81 -1.58
C ASN A 15 16.43 -24.27 -0.26
N PHE A 16 15.37 -25.06 -0.35
CA PHE A 16 14.62 -25.54 0.81
C PHE A 16 14.78 -27.05 0.91
N PHE A 17 15.08 -27.53 2.12
CA PHE A 17 15.25 -28.95 2.42
C PHE A 17 14.34 -29.32 3.57
N ARG A 18 13.69 -30.48 3.45
CA ARG A 18 12.91 -31.08 4.54
C ARG A 18 13.76 -32.04 5.31
N PHE A 19 13.78 -31.92 6.63
CA PHE A 19 14.48 -32.83 7.54
C PHE A 19 13.46 -33.40 8.52
N SER A 20 13.43 -34.73 8.61
CA SER A 20 12.61 -35.48 9.56
C SER A 20 13.37 -35.82 10.86
N GLU A 21 14.68 -35.59 10.86
CA GLU A 21 15.57 -35.89 11.96
C GLU A 21 16.73 -34.89 12.06
N ASN A 22 17.50 -34.95 13.13
CA ASN A 22 18.70 -34.14 13.29
C ASN A 22 19.67 -34.37 12.15
N THR A 23 19.96 -33.29 11.41
CA THR A 23 20.80 -33.36 10.21
C THR A 23 21.96 -32.39 10.35
N THR A 24 23.15 -32.82 9.93
CA THR A 24 24.34 -31.97 9.88
C THR A 24 24.60 -31.57 8.42
N LEU A 25 24.73 -30.29 8.18
CA LEU A 25 25.07 -29.75 6.86
C LEU A 25 26.57 -29.53 6.75
N HIS A 26 27.18 -30.05 5.70
CA HIS A 26 28.59 -29.85 5.38
C HIS A 26 28.71 -29.11 4.04
N ALA A 27 29.60 -28.14 3.97
CA ALA A 27 30.00 -27.52 2.72
C ALA A 27 31.50 -27.41 2.60
N PRO A 28 32.06 -27.38 1.39
CA PRO A 28 33.47 -27.08 1.18
C PRO A 28 33.82 -25.72 1.79
N ALA A 29 35.04 -25.61 2.35
CA ALA A 29 35.48 -24.41 3.04
C ALA A 29 35.52 -23.13 2.16
N ASP A 30 35.63 -23.32 0.83
CA ASP A 30 35.67 -22.29 -0.19
C ASP A 30 34.27 -21.94 -0.76
N SER A 31 33.23 -22.61 -0.27
CA SER A 31 31.85 -22.46 -0.75
C SER A 31 30.91 -22.00 0.38
N PRO A 32 30.99 -20.73 0.80
CA PRO A 32 30.17 -20.24 1.91
C PRO A 32 28.68 -20.28 1.55
N TYR A 33 27.85 -20.65 2.53
CA TYR A 33 26.38 -20.63 2.43
C TYR A 33 25.80 -20.00 3.69
N THR A 34 24.59 -19.49 3.55
CA THR A 34 23.82 -18.92 4.67
C THR A 34 22.62 -19.82 4.93
N VAL A 35 22.40 -20.18 6.19
CA VAL A 35 21.20 -20.88 6.63
C VAL A 35 20.22 -19.86 7.18
N GLY A 36 19.01 -19.83 6.63
CA GLY A 36 17.91 -19.03 7.15
C GLY A 36 17.31 -19.61 8.43
N THR A 37 16.31 -18.93 8.97
CA THR A 37 15.54 -19.43 10.12
C THR A 37 14.85 -20.74 9.74
N PRO A 38 14.97 -21.80 10.53
CA PRO A 38 14.27 -23.05 10.28
C PRO A 38 12.76 -22.85 10.26
N ILE A 39 12.10 -23.40 9.24
CA ILE A 39 10.64 -23.35 9.10
C ILE A 39 10.08 -24.60 9.76
N ARG A 40 9.24 -24.42 10.76
CA ARG A 40 8.56 -25.53 11.43
C ARG A 40 7.37 -25.97 10.56
N LEU A 41 7.35 -27.25 10.20
CA LEU A 41 6.23 -27.87 9.50
C LEU A 41 5.09 -28.16 10.47
N GLY A 42 3.87 -28.08 9.97
CA GLY A 42 2.61 -28.32 10.69
C GLY A 42 1.73 -27.08 10.78
N HIS A 43 0.43 -27.30 10.66
CA HIS A 43 -0.59 -26.26 10.83
C HIS A 43 -0.96 -26.09 12.31
N SER A 44 -1.22 -24.86 12.70
CA SER A 44 -1.75 -24.55 14.03
C SER A 44 -3.26 -24.35 13.96
N PRO A 45 -4.03 -24.98 14.89
CA PRO A 45 -5.47 -24.76 14.95
C PRO A 45 -5.86 -23.33 15.32
N GLN A 46 -4.93 -22.51 15.80
CA GLN A 46 -5.14 -21.11 16.14
C GLN A 46 -4.85 -20.17 14.96
N ARG A 47 -4.34 -20.68 13.85
CA ARG A 47 -3.98 -19.87 12.69
C ARG A 47 -4.71 -20.35 11.44
N ARG A 48 -4.91 -19.43 10.49
CA ARG A 48 -5.31 -19.77 9.14
C ARG A 48 -4.12 -20.37 8.39
N LYS A 49 -4.36 -21.29 7.48
CA LYS A 49 -3.29 -21.86 6.64
C LYS A 49 -2.63 -20.80 5.75
N LEU A 50 -3.45 -19.84 5.26
CA LEU A 50 -2.99 -18.79 4.37
C LEU A 50 -3.57 -17.42 4.76
N VAL A 51 -2.70 -16.45 4.95
CA VAL A 51 -3.04 -15.03 4.94
C VAL A 51 -2.30 -14.40 3.76
N LEU A 52 -3.05 -13.84 2.81
CA LEU A 52 -2.49 -13.25 1.59
C LEU A 52 -2.90 -11.79 1.47
N SER A 53 -1.94 -10.90 1.55
CA SER A 53 -2.07 -9.48 1.23
C SER A 53 -1.71 -9.25 -0.24
N ILE A 54 -2.69 -8.79 -1.04
CA ILE A 54 -2.52 -8.43 -2.45
C ILE A 54 -2.51 -6.91 -2.54
N PHE A 55 -1.33 -6.36 -2.73
CA PHE A 55 -1.13 -4.93 -2.89
C PHE A 55 -1.07 -4.58 -4.39
N VAL A 56 -2.07 -3.84 -4.88
CA VAL A 56 -2.14 -3.35 -6.25
C VAL A 56 -1.90 -1.85 -6.24
N ASP A 57 -0.67 -1.45 -6.52
CA ASP A 57 -0.20 -0.07 -6.48
C ASP A 57 -1.03 0.84 -7.39
N ALA A 58 -1.44 2.00 -6.87
CA ALA A 58 -2.21 3.03 -7.57
C ALA A 58 -3.61 2.60 -8.07
N LEU A 59 -4.19 1.49 -7.59
CA LEU A 59 -5.54 1.09 -7.96
C LEU A 59 -6.58 1.98 -7.28
N SER A 60 -6.94 3.08 -7.93
CA SER A 60 -7.96 4.03 -7.46
C SER A 60 -9.36 3.42 -7.46
N TRP A 61 -10.01 3.36 -6.31
CA TRP A 61 -11.39 2.89 -6.25
C TRP A 61 -12.37 3.87 -6.91
N ALA A 62 -12.13 5.18 -6.81
CA ALA A 62 -12.95 6.19 -7.49
C ALA A 62 -12.92 6.07 -9.02
N ILE A 63 -11.79 5.62 -9.59
CA ILE A 63 -11.68 5.34 -11.03
C ILE A 63 -12.21 3.93 -11.35
N ALA A 64 -11.87 2.93 -10.54
CA ALA A 64 -12.17 1.53 -10.81
C ALA A 64 -13.67 1.21 -10.66
N ARG A 65 -14.34 1.80 -9.68
CA ARG A 65 -15.74 1.51 -9.34
C ARG A 65 -16.71 1.64 -10.53
N PRO A 66 -16.71 2.70 -11.35
CA PRO A 66 -17.56 2.79 -12.54
C PRO A 66 -17.32 1.70 -13.58
N TYR A 67 -16.15 1.10 -13.58
CA TYR A 67 -15.73 0.06 -14.52
C TYR A 67 -15.66 -1.33 -13.89
N ALA A 68 -16.06 -1.49 -12.62
CA ALA A 68 -15.81 -2.71 -11.83
C ALA A 68 -16.38 -3.96 -12.52
N GLU A 69 -17.60 -3.91 -13.04
CA GLU A 69 -18.23 -5.05 -13.71
C GLU A 69 -17.55 -5.45 -15.03
N THR A 70 -16.92 -4.49 -15.72
CA THR A 70 -16.35 -4.72 -17.06
C THR A 70 -14.84 -4.91 -17.05
N HIS A 71 -14.14 -4.31 -16.07
CA HIS A 71 -12.68 -4.33 -16.00
C HIS A 71 -12.14 -5.17 -14.83
N LEU A 72 -12.95 -5.40 -13.79
CA LEU A 72 -12.59 -6.16 -12.60
C LEU A 72 -13.57 -7.31 -12.28
N PRO A 73 -14.14 -8.04 -13.30
CA PRO A 73 -15.19 -9.02 -13.04
C PRO A 73 -14.76 -10.17 -12.13
N ASN A 74 -13.51 -10.61 -12.19
CA ASN A 74 -13.01 -11.69 -11.33
C ASN A 74 -12.79 -11.24 -9.90
N ILE A 75 -12.24 -10.04 -9.70
CA ILE A 75 -12.08 -9.40 -8.39
C ILE A 75 -13.46 -9.22 -7.76
N MET A 76 -14.40 -8.62 -8.48
CA MET A 76 -15.75 -8.38 -7.98
C MET A 76 -16.49 -9.69 -7.66
N ARG A 77 -16.40 -10.71 -8.52
CA ARG A 77 -16.97 -12.03 -8.27
C ARG A 77 -16.40 -12.65 -6.99
N PHE A 78 -15.09 -12.58 -6.81
CA PHE A 78 -14.44 -13.18 -5.64
C PHE A 78 -14.84 -12.44 -4.36
N PHE A 79 -14.71 -11.11 -4.32
CA PHE A 79 -14.98 -10.31 -3.13
C PHE A 79 -16.47 -10.00 -2.88
N SER A 80 -17.39 -10.32 -3.82
CA SER A 80 -18.83 -10.31 -3.54
C SER A 80 -19.24 -11.30 -2.44
N ARG A 81 -18.41 -12.31 -2.18
CA ARG A 81 -18.53 -13.25 -1.06
C ARG A 81 -17.70 -12.84 0.17
N GLY A 82 -17.27 -11.63 0.25
CA GLY A 82 -16.52 -11.04 1.35
C GLY A 82 -17.04 -9.64 1.67
N THR A 83 -16.13 -8.73 1.96
CA THR A 83 -16.43 -7.34 2.31
C THR A 83 -15.68 -6.38 1.37
N ILE A 84 -16.38 -5.36 0.88
CA ILE A 84 -15.85 -4.26 0.09
C ILE A 84 -15.98 -2.97 0.89
N PHE A 85 -14.87 -2.24 1.07
CA PHE A 85 -14.84 -0.93 1.74
C PHE A 85 -14.95 0.17 0.68
N ASP A 86 -16.13 0.75 0.55
CA ASP A 86 -16.50 1.66 -0.53
C ASP A 86 -15.94 3.08 -0.35
N GLN A 87 -15.55 3.43 0.87
CA GLN A 87 -15.06 4.76 1.26
C GLN A 87 -13.69 4.70 1.91
N GLN A 88 -12.76 3.99 1.27
CA GLN A 88 -11.38 3.87 1.71
C GLN A 88 -10.52 5.00 1.14
N PHE A 89 -9.74 5.69 1.99
CA PHE A 89 -8.87 6.78 1.60
C PHE A 89 -7.42 6.56 2.03
N SER A 90 -6.52 6.86 1.11
CA SER A 90 -5.09 6.86 1.39
C SER A 90 -4.69 7.98 2.34
N SER A 91 -3.68 7.71 3.15
CA SER A 91 -3.02 8.72 3.97
C SER A 91 -2.15 9.69 3.16
N SER A 92 -1.77 9.32 1.91
CA SER A 92 -0.96 10.14 1.01
C SER A 92 -1.25 9.81 -0.46
N GLU A 93 -0.70 10.60 -1.37
CA GLU A 93 -0.92 10.49 -2.82
C GLU A 93 0.07 9.57 -3.55
N TYR A 94 1.09 9.01 -2.84
CA TYR A 94 2.09 8.14 -3.45
C TYR A 94 2.62 7.10 -2.45
N THR A 95 3.24 6.04 -2.97
CA THR A 95 3.58 4.82 -2.24
C THR A 95 4.49 5.05 -1.04
N LEU A 96 5.51 5.88 -1.18
CA LEU A 96 6.57 5.99 -0.17
C LEU A 96 6.05 6.38 1.23
N PRO A 97 5.16 7.37 1.41
CA PRO A 97 4.53 7.65 2.70
C PRO A 97 3.32 6.77 2.99
N ALA A 98 2.56 6.34 1.96
CA ALA A 98 1.32 5.60 2.16
C ALA A 98 1.56 4.16 2.62
N TYR A 99 2.57 3.48 2.07
CA TYR A 99 2.82 2.07 2.39
C TYR A 99 3.30 1.85 3.84
N PRO A 100 4.26 2.63 4.41
CA PRO A 100 4.57 2.56 5.84
C PRO A 100 3.35 2.76 6.74
N ALA A 101 2.45 3.66 6.34
CA ALA A 101 1.22 3.92 7.08
C ALA A 101 0.29 2.68 7.10
N ILE A 102 0.20 1.95 5.99
CA ILE A 102 -0.52 0.67 5.91
C ILE A 102 0.11 -0.39 6.81
N GLU A 103 1.44 -0.53 6.74
CA GLU A 103 2.18 -1.58 7.42
C GLU A 103 2.26 -1.41 8.94
N THR A 104 2.00 -0.22 9.46
CA THR A 104 2.19 0.11 10.88
C THR A 104 0.97 0.70 11.57
N GLY A 105 0.00 1.21 10.80
CA GLY A 105 -1.15 1.93 11.33
C GLY A 105 -0.87 3.37 11.75
N TYR A 106 0.30 3.94 11.45
CA TYR A 106 0.66 5.32 11.74
C TYR A 106 0.60 6.20 10.49
N TYR A 107 0.15 7.45 10.62
CA TYR A 107 0.19 8.41 9.52
C TYR A 107 1.64 8.73 9.08
N PRO A 108 1.83 9.23 7.84
CA PRO A 108 3.18 9.53 7.30
C PRO A 108 4.03 10.45 8.16
N HIS A 109 3.44 11.43 8.85
CA HIS A 109 4.18 12.32 9.74
C HIS A 109 4.67 11.62 11.01
N HIS A 110 4.06 10.51 11.42
CA HIS A 110 4.53 9.67 12.52
C HIS A 110 5.57 8.65 12.06
N THR A 111 5.44 8.06 10.86
CA THR A 111 6.48 7.18 10.31
C THR A 111 7.71 7.94 9.84
N ASN A 112 7.57 9.22 9.52
CA ASN A 112 8.60 10.11 9.00
C ASN A 112 9.25 9.61 7.70
N ILE A 113 8.55 8.77 6.94
CA ILE A 113 8.99 8.25 5.64
C ILE A 113 8.16 8.94 4.57
N PHE A 114 8.72 9.95 3.92
CA PHE A 114 8.04 10.75 2.90
C PHE A 114 8.93 11.06 1.69
N ASN A 115 10.22 10.67 1.71
CA ASN A 115 11.14 10.91 0.61
C ASN A 115 12.28 9.87 0.60
N LEU A 116 12.66 9.39 -0.59
CA LEU A 116 13.81 8.50 -0.78
C LEU A 116 15.17 9.14 -0.44
N ARG A 117 15.24 10.46 -0.45
CA ARG A 117 16.49 11.20 -0.16
C ARG A 117 16.78 11.32 1.34
N VAL A 118 15.76 11.24 2.16
CA VAL A 118 15.88 11.31 3.61
C VAL A 118 16.03 9.88 4.12
N GLY A 119 17.20 9.55 4.64
CA GLY A 119 17.58 8.19 5.02
C GLY A 119 16.93 7.69 6.32
N TYR A 120 15.67 8.01 6.55
CA TYR A 120 14.91 7.50 7.69
C TYR A 120 14.55 6.03 7.49
N GLU A 121 14.74 5.24 8.52
CA GLU A 121 14.23 3.87 8.60
C GLU A 121 13.14 3.80 9.66
N LEU A 122 12.17 2.95 9.41
CA LEU A 122 11.08 2.69 10.35
C LEU A 122 11.65 2.19 11.68
N PRO A 123 11.37 2.84 12.84
CA PRO A 123 11.89 2.41 14.13
C PRO A 123 11.35 1.04 14.54
N LEU A 124 12.14 0.31 15.33
CA LEU A 124 11.75 -1.04 15.81
C LEU A 124 10.49 -1.03 16.69
N ARG A 125 10.14 0.09 17.32
CA ARG A 125 8.89 0.23 18.09
C ARG A 125 7.63 0.29 17.22
N MET A 126 7.79 0.46 15.91
CA MET A 126 6.73 0.39 14.90
C MET A 126 6.87 -0.93 14.13
N PRO A 127 6.37 -2.04 14.64
CA PRO A 127 6.47 -3.32 13.98
C PRO A 127 5.58 -3.38 12.74
N THR A 128 6.10 -3.98 11.67
CA THR A 128 5.36 -4.21 10.44
C THR A 128 4.35 -5.37 10.58
N ILE A 129 3.38 -5.44 9.65
CA ILE A 129 2.47 -6.59 9.56
C ILE A 129 3.27 -7.91 9.48
N ALA A 130 4.31 -7.96 8.63
CA ALA A 130 5.13 -9.16 8.47
C ALA A 130 5.86 -9.56 9.76
N GLU A 131 6.38 -8.61 10.55
CA GLU A 131 6.96 -8.89 11.86
C GLU A 131 5.94 -9.47 12.84
N ARG A 132 4.72 -8.93 12.84
CA ARG A 132 3.61 -9.43 13.66
C ARG A 132 3.18 -10.84 13.25
N MET A 133 3.04 -11.08 11.95
CA MET A 133 2.68 -12.41 11.42
C MET A 133 3.76 -13.44 11.70
N LYS A 134 5.03 -13.07 11.53
CA LYS A 134 6.16 -13.93 11.94
C LYS A 134 6.15 -14.24 13.42
N GLY A 135 5.85 -13.24 14.27
CA GLY A 135 5.68 -13.41 15.72
C GLY A 135 4.58 -14.42 16.09
N LEU A 136 3.54 -14.53 15.28
CA LEU A 136 2.49 -15.55 15.41
C LEU A 136 2.93 -16.93 14.92
N GLY A 137 4.06 -17.04 14.22
CA GLY A 137 4.62 -18.30 13.71
C GLY A 137 4.26 -18.63 12.25
N TYR A 138 3.84 -17.64 11.47
CA TYR A 138 3.69 -17.77 10.02
C TYR A 138 5.05 -17.80 9.33
N HIS A 139 5.16 -18.58 8.25
CA HIS A 139 6.23 -18.42 7.26
C HIS A 139 5.89 -17.25 6.36
N CYS A 140 6.72 -16.19 6.39
CA CYS A 140 6.44 -14.92 5.74
C CYS A 140 7.22 -14.77 4.43
N ALA A 141 6.55 -14.64 3.29
CA ALA A 141 7.21 -14.44 2.01
C ALA A 141 6.57 -13.32 1.18
N ALA A 142 7.39 -12.66 0.38
CA ALA A 142 6.98 -11.50 -0.40
C ALA A 142 7.51 -11.58 -1.85
N PRO A 143 6.71 -12.09 -2.81
CA PRO A 143 6.91 -11.79 -4.21
C PRO A 143 6.48 -10.34 -4.49
N MET A 144 7.43 -9.50 -4.95
CA MET A 144 7.18 -8.08 -5.13
C MET A 144 7.81 -7.53 -6.41
N ALA A 145 7.13 -6.56 -6.99
CA ALA A 145 7.55 -5.91 -8.21
C ALA A 145 8.85 -5.11 -8.03
N THR A 146 8.98 -4.44 -6.89
CA THR A 146 10.16 -3.61 -6.56
C THR A 146 10.28 -3.46 -5.05
N THR A 147 11.48 -3.14 -4.59
CA THR A 147 11.72 -2.76 -3.20
C THR A 147 11.83 -1.25 -3.01
N GLN A 148 11.77 -0.45 -4.07
CA GLN A 148 12.09 0.97 -4.02
C GLN A 148 11.18 1.77 -3.10
N GLY A 149 9.85 1.54 -3.16
CA GLY A 149 8.89 2.24 -2.31
C GLY A 149 8.79 1.69 -0.87
N ILE A 150 9.44 0.56 -0.58
CA ILE A 150 9.24 -0.22 0.65
C ILE A 150 10.56 -0.56 1.38
N ALA A 151 11.68 0.07 0.98
CA ALA A 151 13.01 -0.29 1.48
C ALA A 151 13.29 0.16 2.93
N HIS A 152 12.60 1.17 3.45
CA HIS A 152 12.90 1.85 4.72
C HIS A 152 12.53 1.03 5.98
N GLY A 153 13.04 -0.19 6.09
CA GLY A 153 12.75 -1.11 7.19
C GLY A 153 11.46 -1.91 7.03
N LEU A 154 10.72 -1.74 5.93
CA LEU A 154 9.45 -2.43 5.68
C LEU A 154 9.60 -3.87 5.19
N LEU A 155 10.82 -4.30 4.89
CA LEU A 155 11.13 -5.71 4.59
C LEU A 155 11.34 -6.58 5.85
N ARG A 156 11.30 -5.97 7.02
CA ARG A 156 11.42 -6.67 8.29
C ARG A 156 10.26 -7.67 8.46
N GLY A 157 10.57 -8.82 9.01
CA GLY A 157 9.60 -9.89 9.24
C GLY A 157 9.51 -10.93 8.13
N PHE A 158 9.90 -10.62 6.89
CA PHE A 158 9.89 -11.60 5.81
C PHE A 158 11.06 -12.59 5.94
N ASP A 159 10.75 -13.88 5.75
CA ASP A 159 11.75 -14.96 5.65
C ASP A 159 12.30 -15.06 4.23
N ARG A 160 11.49 -14.65 3.23
CA ARG A 160 11.86 -14.71 1.81
C ARG A 160 11.27 -13.49 1.08
N VAL A 161 12.15 -12.74 0.43
CA VAL A 161 11.76 -11.64 -0.48
C VAL A 161 12.24 -11.97 -1.88
N ILE A 162 11.35 -11.87 -2.85
CA ILE A 162 11.65 -12.01 -4.28
C ILE A 162 11.26 -10.70 -4.94
N ALA A 163 12.24 -9.86 -5.23
CA ALA A 163 12.04 -8.60 -5.93
C ALA A 163 12.48 -8.75 -7.38
N ALA A 164 11.55 -8.56 -8.31
CA ALA A 164 11.81 -8.69 -9.75
C ALA A 164 12.20 -7.36 -10.43
N GLY A 165 12.39 -6.29 -9.65
CA GLY A 165 12.57 -4.93 -10.16
C GLY A 165 11.24 -4.38 -10.71
N TRP A 166 11.31 -3.31 -11.50
CA TRP A 166 10.14 -2.62 -12.06
C TRP A 166 9.32 -3.43 -13.09
N THR A 167 9.52 -4.72 -13.20
CA THR A 167 8.97 -5.53 -14.28
C THR A 167 8.22 -6.77 -13.83
N LEU A 168 7.86 -6.88 -12.55
CA LEU A 168 7.02 -7.98 -12.11
C LEU A 168 5.61 -7.77 -12.65
N HIS A 169 5.28 -8.46 -13.74
CA HIS A 169 3.90 -8.53 -14.22
C HIS A 169 3.04 -9.35 -13.27
N THR A 170 1.77 -9.01 -13.16
CA THR A 170 0.81 -9.74 -12.32
C THR A 170 0.84 -11.24 -12.59
N SER A 171 1.00 -11.68 -13.83
CA SER A 171 1.13 -13.10 -14.19
C SER A 171 2.31 -13.79 -13.50
N VAL A 172 3.47 -13.13 -13.42
CA VAL A 172 4.66 -13.68 -12.76
C VAL A 172 4.47 -13.67 -11.24
N GLY A 173 3.85 -12.62 -10.69
CA GLY A 173 3.51 -12.54 -9.28
C GLY A 173 2.55 -13.65 -8.86
N VAL A 174 1.50 -13.88 -9.63
CA VAL A 174 0.53 -14.95 -9.39
C VAL A 174 1.19 -16.33 -9.46
N ASP A 175 2.01 -16.62 -10.50
CA ASP A 175 2.77 -17.88 -10.59
C ASP A 175 3.67 -18.06 -9.38
N SER A 176 4.36 -17.00 -8.95
CA SER A 176 5.23 -17.05 -7.77
C SER A 176 4.48 -17.37 -6.48
N VAL A 177 3.28 -16.80 -6.28
CA VAL A 177 2.41 -17.08 -5.14
C VAL A 177 1.93 -18.53 -5.18
N LEU A 178 1.41 -19.01 -6.31
CA LEU A 178 0.92 -20.38 -6.47
C LEU A 178 2.01 -21.40 -6.16
N ARG A 179 3.20 -21.24 -6.75
CA ARG A 179 4.35 -22.10 -6.47
C ARG A 179 4.77 -22.07 -5.00
N HIS A 180 4.67 -20.90 -4.36
CA HIS A 180 5.02 -20.80 -2.95
C HIS A 180 4.01 -21.53 -2.08
N ILE A 181 2.71 -21.37 -2.35
CA ILE A 181 1.65 -22.08 -1.63
C ILE A 181 1.87 -23.61 -1.72
N ASP A 182 2.12 -24.12 -2.93
CA ASP A 182 2.36 -25.55 -3.14
C ASP A 182 3.65 -26.05 -2.45
N ALA A 183 4.72 -25.26 -2.52
CA ALA A 183 6.01 -25.65 -1.93
C ALA A 183 6.00 -25.69 -0.39
N PHE A 184 5.10 -24.92 0.24
CA PHE A 184 4.99 -24.76 1.69
C PHE A 184 3.60 -25.15 2.22
N ASP A 185 2.92 -26.08 1.55
CA ASP A 185 1.58 -26.55 1.87
C ASP A 185 1.42 -27.14 3.28
N GLU A 186 2.52 -27.57 3.89
CA GLU A 186 2.56 -28.12 5.26
C GLU A 186 2.81 -27.04 6.34
N THR A 187 2.79 -25.73 6.01
CA THR A 187 3.00 -24.67 6.99
C THR A 187 2.01 -23.53 6.82
N ASP A 188 1.74 -22.81 7.91
CA ASP A 188 0.91 -21.62 7.85
C ASP A 188 1.70 -20.48 7.22
N GLN A 189 1.13 -19.82 6.19
CA GLN A 189 1.82 -18.87 5.34
C GLN A 189 1.22 -17.47 5.45
N PHE A 190 2.08 -16.46 5.57
CA PHE A 190 1.75 -15.07 5.28
C PHE A 190 2.46 -14.65 4.00
N LEU A 191 1.68 -14.31 2.98
CA LEU A 191 2.20 -13.90 1.68
C LEU A 191 1.82 -12.44 1.39
N PHE A 192 2.80 -11.70 0.89
CA PHE A 192 2.62 -10.32 0.42
C PHE A 192 2.93 -10.27 -1.07
N LEU A 193 1.90 -10.08 -1.89
CA LEU A 193 2.02 -9.94 -3.35
C LEU A 193 1.92 -8.46 -3.73
N TYR A 194 3.02 -7.88 -4.20
CA TYR A 194 3.07 -6.49 -4.65
C TYR A 194 3.06 -6.39 -6.17
N LEU A 195 2.03 -5.76 -6.73
CA LEU A 195 1.77 -5.63 -8.16
C LEU A 195 1.86 -4.17 -8.61
N LEU A 196 2.53 -3.92 -9.73
CA LEU A 196 2.77 -2.60 -10.32
C LEU A 196 2.11 -2.39 -11.69
N ASP A 197 1.39 -3.36 -12.24
CA ASP A 197 0.88 -3.25 -13.61
C ASP A 197 -0.08 -2.06 -13.79
N VAL A 198 -0.91 -1.78 -12.77
CA VAL A 198 -1.86 -0.66 -12.80
C VAL A 198 -1.15 0.68 -12.57
N HIS A 199 -0.03 0.69 -11.86
CA HIS A 199 0.72 1.91 -11.58
C HIS A 199 1.27 2.52 -12.89
N PRO A 200 0.88 3.75 -13.26
CA PRO A 200 1.48 4.42 -14.41
C PRO A 200 2.90 4.84 -14.06
N TYR A 201 3.84 4.48 -14.90
CA TYR A 201 5.21 4.95 -14.77
C TYR A 201 5.27 6.46 -15.08
N ASN A 202 6.44 7.08 -14.86
CA ASN A 202 6.64 8.43 -15.38
C ASN A 202 6.68 8.40 -16.91
N ALA A 203 6.58 9.56 -17.57
CA ALA A 203 6.56 9.64 -19.03
C ALA A 203 7.77 9.00 -19.71
N ARG A 204 8.92 8.93 -19.02
CA ARG A 204 10.15 8.32 -19.54
C ARG A 204 10.11 6.78 -19.57
N TRP A 205 9.35 6.17 -18.66
CA TRP A 205 9.27 4.71 -18.46
C TRP A 205 7.88 4.15 -18.77
N PHE A 206 7.08 4.91 -19.48
CA PHE A 206 5.72 4.48 -19.82
C PHE A 206 5.75 3.26 -20.76
N LYS A 207 5.00 2.23 -20.39
CA LYS A 207 4.76 1.05 -21.22
C LYS A 207 3.34 1.14 -21.76
N CYS A 208 3.19 1.09 -23.07
CA CYS A 208 1.88 1.03 -23.71
C CYS A 208 1.61 -0.39 -24.20
N ASP A 209 0.44 -0.91 -23.87
CA ASP A 209 -0.03 -2.18 -24.43
C ASP A 209 -0.35 -2.01 -25.91
N THR A 210 0.04 -2.99 -26.73
CA THR A 210 -0.20 -2.96 -28.19
C THR A 210 -1.70 -2.84 -28.51
N ALA A 211 -2.58 -3.41 -27.69
CA ALA A 211 -4.03 -3.29 -27.89
C ALA A 211 -4.49 -1.84 -27.73
N VAL A 212 -3.97 -1.12 -26.72
CA VAL A 212 -4.27 0.30 -26.52
C VAL A 212 -3.76 1.13 -27.67
N GLU A 213 -2.52 0.90 -28.07
CA GLU A 213 -1.92 1.61 -29.21
C GLU A 213 -2.75 1.40 -30.50
N ALA A 214 -3.19 0.18 -30.77
CA ALA A 214 -3.98 -0.15 -31.95
C ALA A 214 -5.37 0.52 -31.97
N HIS A 215 -5.96 0.79 -30.81
CA HIS A 215 -7.29 1.41 -30.70
C HIS A 215 -7.29 2.92 -30.72
N LEU A 216 -6.15 3.55 -30.46
CA LEU A 216 -6.07 5.01 -30.45
C LEU A 216 -5.80 5.58 -31.84
N PRO A 217 -6.38 6.74 -32.20
CA PRO A 217 -5.96 7.51 -33.34
C PRO A 217 -4.47 7.85 -33.29
N LEU A 218 -3.79 7.91 -34.44
CA LEU A 218 -2.34 8.16 -34.48
C LEU A 218 -1.93 9.43 -33.70
N ALA A 219 -2.72 10.49 -33.76
CA ALA A 219 -2.46 11.73 -33.04
C ALA A 219 -2.50 11.60 -31.51
N GLU A 220 -3.16 10.58 -30.99
CA GLU A 220 -3.29 10.32 -29.54
C GLU A 220 -2.31 9.28 -29.01
N ARG A 221 -1.45 8.71 -29.89
CA ARG A 221 -0.43 7.71 -29.49
C ARG A 221 0.87 8.35 -29.01
N PHE A 222 1.00 9.66 -29.14
CA PHE A 222 2.20 10.39 -28.74
C PHE A 222 2.09 10.84 -27.30
N PHE A 223 3.18 10.68 -26.56
CA PHE A 223 3.36 11.17 -25.21
C PHE A 223 4.72 11.86 -25.07
N PRO A 224 4.89 12.79 -24.11
CA PRO A 224 6.17 13.49 -23.95
C PRO A 224 7.29 12.50 -23.56
N HIS A 225 8.31 12.37 -24.42
CA HIS A 225 9.42 11.45 -24.19
C HIS A 225 10.49 11.98 -23.23
N ASP A 226 10.54 13.29 -23.00
CA ASP A 226 11.67 13.94 -22.33
C ASP A 226 11.37 14.48 -20.92
N SER A 227 10.21 14.18 -20.34
CA SER A 227 9.88 14.68 -19.02
C SER A 227 10.08 13.61 -17.94
N ASP A 228 10.87 13.92 -16.94
CA ASP A 228 11.03 13.12 -15.72
C ASP A 228 9.88 13.40 -14.73
N VAL A 229 8.66 13.52 -15.25
CA VAL A 229 7.46 13.80 -14.48
C VAL A 229 7.08 12.55 -13.70
N ALA A 230 6.92 12.68 -12.39
CA ALA A 230 6.43 11.60 -11.54
C ALA A 230 5.03 11.13 -11.98
N SER A 231 4.72 9.85 -11.77
CA SER A 231 3.45 9.23 -12.17
C SER A 231 2.21 9.99 -11.69
N VAL A 232 2.24 10.52 -10.47
CA VAL A 232 1.16 11.33 -9.87
C VAL A 232 0.98 12.71 -10.54
N ARG A 233 1.82 13.05 -11.50
CA ARG A 233 1.80 14.33 -12.25
C ARG A 233 1.72 14.13 -13.76
N LEU A 234 1.47 12.91 -14.22
CA LEU A 234 1.28 12.66 -15.64
C LEU A 234 0.10 13.49 -16.16
N PRO A 235 0.26 14.10 -17.35
CA PRO A 235 -0.82 14.90 -17.95
C PRO A 235 -2.03 14.01 -18.24
N ASN A 236 -3.21 14.62 -18.24
CA ASN A 236 -4.47 13.95 -18.55
C ASN A 236 -4.57 13.64 -20.06
N LEU A 237 -3.78 12.64 -20.52
CA LEU A 237 -3.78 12.17 -21.90
C LEU A 237 -4.56 10.86 -22.02
N ARG A 238 -5.32 10.72 -23.09
CA ARG A 238 -6.13 9.53 -23.35
C ARG A 238 -5.30 8.24 -23.38
N ILE A 239 -4.08 8.28 -23.92
CA ILE A 239 -3.20 7.11 -23.94
C ILE A 239 -2.88 6.60 -22.52
N TYR A 240 -2.68 7.48 -21.55
CA TYR A 240 -2.45 7.08 -20.16
C TYR A 240 -3.72 6.49 -19.51
N GLN A 241 -4.88 7.08 -19.80
CA GLN A 241 -6.16 6.61 -19.28
C GLN A 241 -6.51 5.21 -19.80
N GLU A 242 -6.43 5.02 -21.12
CA GLU A 242 -6.72 3.73 -21.76
C GLU A 242 -5.73 2.64 -21.30
N GLN A 243 -4.45 2.99 -21.14
CA GLN A 243 -3.46 2.08 -20.61
C GLN A 243 -3.78 1.67 -19.16
N TYR A 244 -4.16 2.60 -18.32
CA TYR A 244 -4.55 2.33 -16.94
C TYR A 244 -5.75 1.35 -16.87
N LEU A 245 -6.77 1.59 -17.66
CA LEU A 245 -7.94 0.72 -17.74
C LEU A 245 -7.61 -0.68 -18.29
N GLU A 246 -6.72 -0.77 -19.29
CA GLU A 246 -6.29 -2.08 -19.81
C GLU A 246 -5.45 -2.86 -18.79
N GLN A 247 -4.57 -2.20 -18.05
CA GLN A 247 -3.81 -2.86 -16.99
C GLN A 247 -4.71 -3.35 -15.85
N MET A 248 -5.78 -2.65 -15.53
CA MET A 248 -6.80 -3.15 -14.60
C MET A 248 -7.40 -4.48 -15.08
N ARG A 249 -7.79 -4.58 -16.37
CA ARG A 249 -8.32 -5.82 -16.96
C ARG A 249 -7.31 -6.97 -16.92
N GLN A 250 -6.05 -6.69 -17.23
CA GLN A 250 -4.99 -7.71 -17.22
C GLN A 250 -4.74 -8.21 -15.80
N THR A 251 -4.64 -7.30 -14.83
CA THR A 251 -4.50 -7.64 -13.41
C THR A 251 -5.67 -8.48 -12.94
N ASP A 252 -6.90 -8.11 -13.26
CA ASP A 252 -8.11 -8.87 -12.92
C ASP A 252 -8.09 -10.30 -13.46
N ARG A 253 -7.72 -10.47 -14.75
CA ARG A 253 -7.63 -11.81 -15.36
C ARG A 253 -6.64 -12.71 -14.65
N MET A 254 -5.48 -12.18 -14.30
CA MET A 254 -4.42 -12.94 -13.64
C MET A 254 -4.80 -13.27 -12.19
N LEU A 255 -5.37 -12.32 -11.46
CA LEU A 255 -5.90 -12.57 -10.12
C LEU A 255 -7.07 -13.54 -10.13
N GLY A 256 -7.86 -13.58 -11.21
CA GLY A 256 -8.91 -14.58 -11.40
C GLY A 256 -8.39 -16.02 -11.38
N LEU A 257 -7.19 -16.27 -11.90
CA LEU A 257 -6.53 -17.59 -11.79
C LEU A 257 -6.18 -17.94 -10.34
N LEU A 258 -5.61 -16.97 -9.61
CA LEU A 258 -5.28 -17.14 -8.20
C LEU A 258 -6.53 -17.40 -7.36
N PHE A 259 -7.59 -16.64 -7.55
CA PHE A 259 -8.86 -16.82 -6.84
C PHE A 259 -9.51 -18.16 -7.14
N SER A 260 -9.46 -18.62 -8.39
CA SER A 260 -9.97 -19.95 -8.76
C SER A 260 -9.17 -21.07 -8.08
N TYR A 261 -7.86 -20.92 -7.98
CA TYR A 261 -7.02 -21.87 -7.24
C TYR A 261 -7.39 -21.89 -5.75
N LEU A 262 -7.53 -20.72 -5.12
CA LEU A 262 -7.90 -20.63 -3.70
C LEU A 262 -9.23 -21.31 -3.40
N GLU A 263 -10.27 -21.04 -4.25
CA GLU A 263 -11.60 -21.64 -4.10
C GLU A 263 -11.62 -23.16 -4.31
N GLN A 264 -10.62 -23.72 -5.01
CA GLN A 264 -10.50 -25.18 -5.25
C GLN A 264 -9.69 -25.91 -4.18
N HIS A 265 -8.74 -25.25 -3.52
CA HIS A 265 -7.76 -25.90 -2.65
C HIS A 265 -7.91 -25.56 -1.17
N PHE A 266 -8.69 -24.53 -0.83
CA PHE A 266 -8.89 -24.10 0.55
C PHE A 266 -10.38 -23.99 0.87
N ASN A 267 -10.76 -24.37 2.10
CA ASN A 267 -12.03 -23.97 2.67
C ASN A 267 -11.98 -22.49 3.06
N GLU A 268 -13.15 -21.83 3.15
CA GLU A 268 -13.22 -20.39 3.39
C GLU A 268 -12.72 -19.96 4.78
N ASP A 269 -12.72 -20.87 5.75
CA ASP A 269 -12.17 -20.67 7.09
C ASP A 269 -10.65 -20.88 7.19
N GLU A 270 -10.02 -21.40 6.15
CA GLU A 270 -8.58 -21.69 6.11
C GLU A 270 -7.74 -20.52 5.58
N TYR A 271 -8.35 -19.51 4.94
CA TYR A 271 -7.63 -18.36 4.40
C TYR A 271 -8.20 -17.02 4.85
N LEU A 272 -7.40 -15.99 4.70
CA LEU A 272 -7.77 -14.58 4.73
C LEU A 272 -7.07 -13.87 3.57
N ILE A 273 -7.85 -13.33 2.65
CA ILE A 273 -7.36 -12.55 1.52
C ILE A 273 -7.69 -11.07 1.76
N ASN A 274 -6.66 -10.23 1.70
CA ASN A 274 -6.72 -8.78 1.85
C ASN A 274 -6.19 -8.13 0.59
N LEU A 275 -7.06 -7.62 -0.28
CA LEU A 275 -6.69 -6.87 -1.47
C LEU A 275 -6.84 -5.38 -1.18
N TYR A 276 -5.77 -4.62 -1.42
CA TYR A 276 -5.77 -3.18 -1.21
C TYR A 276 -4.84 -2.45 -2.17
N SER A 277 -5.06 -1.14 -2.29
CA SER A 277 -4.11 -0.21 -2.87
C SER A 277 -3.67 0.81 -1.82
N ASP A 278 -2.53 1.42 -2.07
CA ASP A 278 -1.94 2.47 -1.23
C ASP A 278 -2.52 3.84 -1.54
N HIS A 279 -2.73 4.16 -2.82
CA HIS A 279 -3.31 5.39 -3.35
C HIS A 279 -3.99 5.15 -4.69
N GLY A 280 -4.46 6.19 -5.32
CA GLY A 280 -4.97 6.22 -6.68
C GLY A 280 -4.09 7.08 -7.60
N ILE A 281 -4.70 7.69 -8.64
CA ILE A 281 -3.99 8.50 -9.64
C ILE A 281 -4.90 9.62 -10.17
N PRO A 282 -4.39 10.86 -10.36
CA PRO A 282 -5.21 12.01 -10.78
C PRO A 282 -5.35 12.15 -12.31
N MET A 283 -5.22 11.09 -13.11
CA MET A 283 -5.16 11.15 -14.58
C MET A 283 -6.49 11.43 -15.28
N PHE A 284 -7.62 11.44 -14.59
CA PHE A 284 -8.95 11.46 -15.21
C PHE A 284 -9.66 12.81 -15.09
N GLY A 285 -8.93 13.91 -15.22
CA GLY A 285 -9.50 15.25 -15.27
C GLY A 285 -9.33 16.09 -14.01
N ASP A 286 -8.50 15.65 -13.07
CA ASP A 286 -8.26 16.34 -11.80
C ASP A 286 -7.25 17.49 -11.96
N THR A 287 -7.61 18.48 -12.78
CA THR A 287 -6.75 19.63 -13.05
C THR A 287 -7.45 20.96 -12.74
N VAL A 288 -6.72 21.89 -12.16
CA VAL A 288 -7.15 23.28 -11.95
C VAL A 288 -6.18 24.21 -12.64
N GLY A 289 -6.67 25.03 -13.59
CA GLY A 289 -5.80 25.99 -14.28
C GLY A 289 -4.56 25.35 -14.92
N GLY A 290 -4.63 24.09 -15.32
CA GLY A 290 -3.50 23.31 -15.85
C GLY A 290 -2.63 22.63 -14.81
N SER A 291 -2.88 22.84 -13.51
CA SER A 291 -2.19 22.13 -12.42
C SER A 291 -2.98 20.90 -11.99
N ILE A 292 -2.27 19.80 -11.71
CA ILE A 292 -2.86 18.53 -11.26
C ILE A 292 -3.17 18.62 -9.76
N ASP A 293 -4.39 18.24 -9.35
CA ASP A 293 -4.72 18.07 -7.93
C ASP A 293 -4.27 16.69 -7.43
N ILE A 294 -3.12 16.67 -6.80
CA ILE A 294 -2.50 15.43 -6.28
C ILE A 294 -3.25 14.84 -5.06
N LEU A 295 -4.12 15.60 -4.40
CA LEU A 295 -4.98 15.10 -3.33
C LEU A 295 -6.46 15.02 -3.76
N SER A 296 -6.74 14.94 -5.06
CA SER A 296 -8.09 14.68 -5.55
C SER A 296 -8.66 13.37 -5.00
N GLU A 297 -9.97 13.19 -5.07
CA GLU A 297 -10.59 11.95 -4.66
C GLU A 297 -10.05 10.76 -5.48
N ARG A 298 -9.83 10.93 -6.80
CA ARG A 298 -9.25 9.88 -7.64
C ARG A 298 -7.82 9.49 -7.25
N SER A 299 -7.07 10.46 -6.75
CA SER A 299 -5.69 10.25 -6.29
C SER A 299 -5.61 9.57 -4.92
N THR A 300 -6.60 9.75 -4.07
CA THR A 300 -6.56 9.30 -2.68
C THR A 300 -7.60 8.25 -2.32
N SER A 301 -8.59 7.97 -3.18
CA SER A 301 -9.52 6.86 -3.00
C SER A 301 -8.82 5.54 -3.30
N ALA A 302 -8.47 4.82 -2.25
CA ALA A 302 -7.80 3.53 -2.33
C ALA A 302 -8.82 2.39 -2.39
N THR A 303 -8.44 1.29 -3.05
CA THR A 303 -9.23 0.06 -3.04
C THR A 303 -8.98 -0.72 -1.77
N TRP A 304 -10.03 -1.29 -1.16
CA TRP A 304 -9.88 -2.24 -0.06
C TRP A 304 -11.00 -3.27 -0.07
N MET A 305 -10.63 -4.55 -0.15
CA MET A 305 -11.54 -5.68 -0.17
C MET A 305 -10.96 -6.84 0.62
N MET A 306 -11.82 -7.55 1.34
CA MET A 306 -11.40 -8.70 2.16
C MET A 306 -12.33 -9.88 1.97
N ARG A 307 -11.78 -11.10 2.04
CA ARG A 307 -12.56 -12.34 2.03
C ARG A 307 -11.87 -13.45 2.83
N GLY A 308 -12.64 -14.31 3.44
CA GLY A 308 -12.18 -15.49 4.17
C GLY A 308 -12.57 -15.47 5.63
N ALA A 309 -11.84 -16.23 6.44
CA ALA A 309 -12.16 -16.46 7.84
C ALA A 309 -12.34 -15.17 8.66
N GLY A 310 -13.52 -15.01 9.26
CA GLY A 310 -13.86 -13.85 10.08
C GLY A 310 -14.32 -12.61 9.30
N ILE A 311 -14.47 -12.72 7.98
CA ILE A 311 -14.95 -11.63 7.12
C ILE A 311 -16.44 -11.84 6.82
N PRO A 312 -17.32 -10.86 7.10
CA PRO A 312 -18.72 -10.90 6.71
C PRO A 312 -18.89 -11.04 5.20
N GLU A 313 -19.75 -11.99 4.79
CA GLU A 313 -20.02 -12.26 3.38
C GLU A 313 -21.02 -11.24 2.82
N GLY A 314 -20.74 -10.72 1.60
CA GLY A 314 -21.63 -9.83 0.87
C GLY A 314 -21.76 -8.43 1.44
N ALA A 315 -20.86 -8.03 2.33
CA ALA A 315 -20.93 -6.72 2.97
C ALA A 315 -20.28 -5.62 2.10
N VAL A 316 -20.95 -4.46 2.03
CA VAL A 316 -20.38 -3.22 1.49
C VAL A 316 -20.36 -2.20 2.63
N VAL A 317 -19.17 -1.76 3.02
CA VAL A 317 -18.95 -0.79 4.09
C VAL A 317 -18.90 0.60 3.49
N HIS A 318 -19.87 1.43 3.85
CA HIS A 318 -19.96 2.83 3.41
C HIS A 318 -19.36 3.81 4.42
N ASP A 319 -18.95 3.34 5.60
CA ASP A 319 -18.23 4.16 6.57
C ASP A 319 -16.89 4.61 6.00
N LEU A 320 -16.46 5.82 6.40
CA LEU A 320 -15.13 6.31 6.06
C LEU A 320 -14.06 5.44 6.71
N THR A 321 -13.13 4.96 5.90
CA THR A 321 -11.94 4.22 6.34
C THR A 321 -10.68 4.83 5.76
N SER A 322 -9.56 4.68 6.43
CA SER A 322 -8.25 5.13 5.99
C SER A 322 -7.31 3.95 5.81
N THR A 323 -6.34 4.06 4.94
CA THR A 323 -5.34 3.00 4.71
C THR A 323 -4.59 2.59 5.98
N VAL A 324 -4.46 3.48 6.97
CA VAL A 324 -3.93 3.15 8.30
C VAL A 324 -4.78 2.15 9.08
N ASP A 325 -6.06 1.96 8.72
CA ASP A 325 -7.00 1.05 9.39
C ASP A 325 -6.77 -0.42 9.02
N ILE A 326 -6.00 -0.69 7.96
CA ILE A 326 -5.65 -2.04 7.51
C ILE A 326 -4.85 -2.76 8.60
N TYR A 327 -3.87 -2.10 9.22
CA TYR A 327 -3.04 -2.68 10.27
C TYR A 327 -3.84 -3.19 11.49
N PRO A 328 -4.64 -2.36 12.18
CA PRO A 328 -5.43 -2.83 13.32
C PRO A 328 -6.50 -3.86 12.91
N THR A 329 -7.01 -3.79 11.68
CA THR A 329 -7.97 -4.78 11.17
C THR A 329 -7.32 -6.17 11.02
N LEU A 330 -6.13 -6.24 10.45
CA LEU A 330 -5.36 -7.49 10.38
C LEU A 330 -4.96 -7.96 11.79
N GLY A 331 -4.62 -7.03 12.70
CA GLY A 331 -4.38 -7.34 14.11
C GLY A 331 -5.55 -8.04 14.76
N HIS A 332 -6.76 -7.48 14.60
CA HIS A 332 -8.01 -8.07 15.11
C HIS A 332 -8.27 -9.46 14.50
N LEU A 333 -8.17 -9.58 13.19
CA LEU A 333 -8.49 -10.82 12.47
C LEU A 333 -7.46 -11.94 12.69
N CYS A 334 -6.19 -11.61 12.77
CA CYS A 334 -5.10 -12.59 12.92
C CYS A 334 -4.67 -12.81 14.37
N GLY A 335 -5.05 -11.90 15.28
CA GLY A 335 -4.76 -12.04 16.72
C GLY A 335 -3.38 -11.51 17.14
N PHE A 336 -2.74 -10.64 16.34
CA PHE A 336 -1.52 -9.99 16.80
C PHE A 336 -1.80 -8.70 17.59
N PRO A 337 -0.95 -8.36 18.57
CA PRO A 337 -1.14 -7.16 19.37
C PRO A 337 -0.91 -5.88 18.53
N VAL A 338 -1.79 -4.92 18.71
CA VAL A 338 -1.72 -3.59 18.10
C VAL A 338 -1.26 -2.60 19.16
N ASN A 339 -0.40 -1.65 18.82
CA ASN A 339 0.03 -0.60 19.74
C ASN A 339 -1.14 0.36 20.03
N ASP A 340 -1.21 0.89 21.23
CA ASP A 340 -2.31 1.79 21.65
C ASP A 340 -2.21 3.20 21.04
N ASP A 341 -1.03 3.58 20.56
CA ASP A 341 -0.69 4.92 20.04
C ASP A 341 -0.78 5.05 18.50
N ILE A 342 -1.36 4.05 17.81
CA ILE A 342 -1.52 4.11 16.35
C ILE A 342 -2.65 5.06 15.94
N ASP A 343 -2.56 5.59 14.72
CA ASP A 343 -3.61 6.43 14.10
C ASP A 343 -4.75 5.60 13.49
N GLY A 344 -4.43 4.34 13.16
CA GLY A 344 -5.37 3.37 12.60
C GLY A 344 -6.46 2.99 13.59
N ARG A 345 -7.68 2.77 13.10
CA ARG A 345 -8.84 2.35 13.88
C ARG A 345 -9.44 1.09 13.31
N LEU A 346 -9.96 0.26 14.19
CA LEU A 346 -10.76 -0.88 13.76
C LEU A 346 -12.07 -0.37 13.14
N PRO A 347 -12.44 -0.77 11.91
CA PRO A 347 -13.72 -0.41 11.30
C PRO A 347 -14.92 -0.86 12.14
N ALA A 348 -16.05 -0.13 12.05
CA ALA A 348 -17.27 -0.46 12.81
C ALA A 348 -17.78 -1.87 12.52
N LEU A 349 -17.60 -2.37 11.31
CA LEU A 349 -17.92 -3.75 10.91
C LEU A 349 -17.28 -4.80 11.84
N PHE A 350 -16.11 -4.51 12.40
CA PHE A 350 -15.38 -5.40 13.32
C PHE A 350 -15.47 -4.96 14.79
N GLY A 351 -16.42 -4.09 15.11
CA GLY A 351 -16.67 -3.62 16.48
C GLY A 351 -15.91 -2.35 16.86
N GLY A 352 -15.24 -1.70 15.94
CA GLY A 352 -14.60 -0.40 16.16
C GLY A 352 -15.57 0.79 16.09
N THR A 353 -15.03 1.99 16.06
CA THR A 353 -15.81 3.24 15.98
C THR A 353 -15.65 3.85 14.59
N PRO A 354 -16.76 4.22 13.90
CA PRO A 354 -16.71 4.91 12.61
C PRO A 354 -15.87 6.19 12.67
N ARG A 355 -15.22 6.54 11.57
CA ARG A 355 -14.50 7.80 11.44
C ARG A 355 -15.44 8.92 11.02
N ASP A 356 -15.35 10.07 11.69
CA ASP A 356 -16.06 11.27 11.27
C ASP A 356 -15.39 11.93 10.05
N ALA A 357 -14.08 11.75 9.92
CA ALA A 357 -13.27 12.29 8.84
C ALA A 357 -12.03 11.41 8.58
N VAL A 358 -11.51 11.48 7.36
CA VAL A 358 -10.23 10.89 6.94
C VAL A 358 -9.28 11.97 6.46
N TYR A 359 -7.98 11.67 6.56
CA TYR A 359 -6.90 12.62 6.27
C TYR A 359 -5.99 12.06 5.18
N SER A 360 -5.69 12.90 4.19
CA SER A 360 -4.69 12.63 3.17
C SER A 360 -3.75 13.82 3.10
N ALA A 361 -2.45 13.59 3.20
CA ALA A 361 -1.46 14.65 3.21
C ALA A 361 -0.34 14.40 2.19
N SER A 362 0.14 15.49 1.58
CA SER A 362 1.34 15.51 0.74
C SER A 362 2.41 16.34 1.42
N GLN A 363 3.51 15.68 1.77
CA GLN A 363 4.68 16.29 2.41
C GLN A 363 5.92 16.05 1.55
N TYR A 364 5.84 16.39 0.26
CA TYR A 364 6.92 16.13 -0.68
C TYR A 364 7.92 17.31 -0.70
N PRO A 365 9.22 17.11 -0.38
CA PRO A 365 10.23 18.17 -0.40
C PRO A 365 10.28 18.95 -1.71
N GLY A 366 10.37 20.27 -1.60
CA GLY A 366 10.35 21.19 -2.74
C GLY A 366 8.95 21.46 -3.32
N GLN A 367 7.89 20.91 -2.72
CA GLN A 367 6.49 21.19 -3.03
C GLN A 367 5.78 21.80 -1.82
N THR A 368 4.73 22.58 -2.03
CA THR A 368 3.88 23.04 -0.92
C THR A 368 3.26 21.86 -0.20
N TYR A 369 3.24 21.90 1.14
CA TYR A 369 2.49 20.94 1.92
C TYR A 369 1.00 21.05 1.62
N LYS A 370 0.33 19.93 1.46
CA LYS A 370 -1.11 19.89 1.24
C LYS A 370 -1.78 18.90 2.19
N LEU A 371 -2.97 19.27 2.66
CA LEU A 371 -3.81 18.41 3.48
C LEU A 371 -5.25 18.42 2.92
N ALA A 372 -5.85 17.26 2.84
CA ALA A 372 -7.28 17.08 2.60
C ALA A 372 -7.89 16.38 3.81
N VAL A 373 -8.86 17.02 4.46
CA VAL A 373 -9.71 16.42 5.49
C VAL A 373 -11.09 16.17 4.86
N ARG A 374 -11.49 14.89 4.77
CA ARG A 374 -12.75 14.51 4.09
C ARG A 374 -13.77 13.93 5.05
N THR A 375 -15.00 14.32 4.84
CA THR A 375 -16.22 13.70 5.37
C THR A 375 -16.98 13.03 4.22
N HIS A 376 -18.18 12.53 4.47
CA HIS A 376 -19.05 12.03 3.39
C HIS A 376 -19.47 13.13 2.41
N ASP A 377 -19.67 14.35 2.89
CA ASP A 377 -20.30 15.43 2.11
C ASP A 377 -19.33 16.55 1.73
N HIS A 378 -18.27 16.76 2.48
CA HIS A 378 -17.38 17.90 2.32
C HIS A 378 -15.91 17.51 2.43
N THR A 379 -15.07 18.31 1.77
CA THR A 379 -13.60 18.23 1.87
C THR A 379 -13.04 19.60 2.27
N MET A 380 -12.25 19.67 3.33
CA MET A 380 -11.39 20.81 3.60
C MET A 380 -10.04 20.60 2.95
N ARG A 381 -9.55 21.61 2.25
CA ARG A 381 -8.21 21.67 1.65
C ARG A 381 -7.39 22.70 2.40
N VAL A 382 -6.16 22.30 2.76
CA VAL A 382 -5.14 23.19 3.34
C VAL A 382 -3.90 23.11 2.48
N GLU A 383 -3.26 24.25 2.20
CA GLU A 383 -2.01 24.33 1.45
C GLU A 383 -1.14 25.43 2.04
N THR A 384 0.16 25.12 2.25
CA THR A 384 1.14 26.11 2.70
C THR A 384 1.56 27.03 1.54
N GLN A 385 2.10 28.20 1.87
CA GLN A 385 2.70 29.07 0.88
C GLN A 385 4.11 28.63 0.53
N GLU A 386 4.88 28.29 1.54
CA GLU A 386 6.27 27.83 1.38
C GLU A 386 6.32 26.31 1.09
N PRO A 387 7.30 25.88 0.29
CA PRO A 387 7.52 24.45 0.04
C PRO A 387 8.04 23.74 1.30
N VAL A 388 7.82 22.43 1.33
CA VAL A 388 8.42 21.53 2.31
C VAL A 388 9.95 21.52 2.13
N ASP A 389 10.69 21.62 3.21
CA ASP A 389 12.15 21.55 3.19
C ASP A 389 12.67 20.14 2.85
N GLU A 390 13.94 20.01 2.51
CA GLU A 390 14.58 18.73 2.14
C GLU A 390 14.51 17.68 3.27
N ASP A 391 14.49 18.10 4.52
CA ASP A 391 14.36 17.25 5.71
C ASP A 391 12.91 16.94 6.10
N GLY A 392 11.93 17.47 5.34
CA GLY A 392 10.50 17.31 5.59
C GLY A 392 9.89 18.36 6.52
N THR A 393 10.66 19.36 6.97
CA THR A 393 10.13 20.47 7.78
C THR A 393 9.13 21.27 6.96
N VAL A 394 8.02 21.67 7.60
CA VAL A 394 6.92 22.42 6.98
C VAL A 394 6.72 23.74 7.70
N ASP A 395 6.74 24.86 6.95
CA ASP A 395 6.34 26.15 7.47
C ASP A 395 4.83 26.37 7.33
N PHE A 396 4.13 26.37 8.46
CA PHE A 396 2.68 26.59 8.53
C PHE A 396 2.28 28.05 8.80
N MET A 397 3.19 29.01 8.77
CA MET A 397 2.91 30.41 9.10
C MET A 397 1.89 31.05 8.15
N ILE A 398 1.97 30.71 6.85
CA ILE A 398 1.02 31.19 5.86
C ILE A 398 0.41 29.98 5.16
N THR A 399 -0.89 29.78 5.38
CA THR A 399 -1.65 28.70 4.77
C THR A 399 -2.88 29.24 4.08
N ARG A 400 -3.29 28.56 3.00
CA ARG A 400 -4.61 28.74 2.38
C ARG A 400 -5.48 27.57 2.81
N ALA A 401 -6.71 27.86 3.17
CA ALA A 401 -7.68 26.85 3.54
C ALA A 401 -9.04 27.14 2.93
N GLY A 402 -9.76 26.10 2.53
CA GLY A 402 -11.12 26.21 2.01
C GLY A 402 -11.89 24.90 2.24
N ILE A 403 -13.20 25.01 2.43
CA ILE A 403 -14.11 23.88 2.55
C ILE A 403 -14.97 23.83 1.30
N TYR A 404 -15.13 22.66 0.72
CA TYR A 404 -15.83 22.42 -0.54
C TYR A 404 -16.82 21.27 -0.39
N PRO A 405 -17.94 21.26 -1.14
CA PRO A 405 -18.68 20.02 -1.34
C PRO A 405 -17.74 18.96 -1.93
N ARG A 406 -17.84 17.73 -1.46
CA ARG A 406 -16.99 16.63 -1.92
C ARG A 406 -17.15 16.40 -3.42
N GLY A 407 -16.03 16.24 -4.12
CA GLY A 407 -15.99 16.12 -5.58
C GLY A 407 -16.00 17.43 -6.35
N HIS A 408 -16.12 18.59 -5.66
CA HIS A 408 -16.14 19.94 -6.25
C HIS A 408 -14.97 20.82 -5.75
N GLU A 409 -13.93 20.22 -5.21
CA GLU A 409 -12.78 20.91 -4.60
C GLU A 409 -12.00 21.78 -5.60
N LEU A 410 -12.16 21.50 -6.89
CA LEU A 410 -11.46 22.18 -7.98
C LEU A 410 -12.31 23.24 -8.67
N GLU A 411 -13.58 23.35 -8.34
CA GLU A 411 -14.50 24.27 -8.99
C GLU A 411 -14.40 25.66 -8.38
N THR A 412 -14.07 26.63 -9.22
CA THR A 412 -14.01 28.05 -8.80
C THR A 412 -15.37 28.51 -8.28
N GLY A 413 -15.40 29.02 -7.04
CA GLY A 413 -16.61 29.55 -6.42
C GLY A 413 -17.46 28.53 -5.66
N CYS A 414 -17.05 27.25 -5.61
CA CYS A 414 -17.73 26.22 -4.82
C CYS A 414 -17.31 26.17 -3.34
N ALA A 415 -16.41 27.04 -2.90
CA ALA A 415 -16.05 27.15 -1.48
C ALA A 415 -17.25 27.49 -0.61
N VAL A 416 -17.43 26.73 0.48
CA VAL A 416 -18.56 26.87 1.39
C VAL A 416 -18.13 27.63 2.64
N HIS A 417 -18.89 28.68 3.01
CA HIS A 417 -18.64 29.47 4.20
C HIS A 417 -19.79 29.27 5.19
N ARG A 418 -19.70 28.24 6.02
CA ARG A 418 -20.71 27.89 7.04
C ARG A 418 -20.03 27.72 8.39
N GLU A 419 -20.64 28.29 9.44
CA GLU A 419 -20.07 28.28 10.79
C GLU A 419 -19.95 26.84 11.36
N ASP A 420 -20.94 25.98 11.14
CA ASP A 420 -20.93 24.59 11.57
C ASP A 420 -19.80 23.79 10.91
N LEU A 421 -19.56 23.96 9.61
CA LEU A 421 -18.46 23.35 8.89
C LEU A 421 -17.10 23.88 9.36
N ASN A 422 -17.01 25.19 9.57
CA ASN A 422 -15.79 25.79 10.12
C ASN A 422 -15.46 25.21 11.51
N ALA A 423 -16.46 25.10 12.38
CA ALA A 423 -16.30 24.53 13.71
C ALA A 423 -15.92 23.05 13.68
N PHE A 424 -16.31 22.31 12.64
CA PHE A 424 -15.93 20.92 12.45
C PHE A 424 -14.52 20.74 11.89
N PHE A 425 -14.20 21.42 10.78
CA PHE A 425 -12.98 21.15 10.00
C PHE A 425 -11.72 21.85 10.54
N TYR A 426 -11.79 23.13 10.92
CA TYR A 426 -10.60 23.87 11.32
C TYR A 426 -9.88 23.32 12.56
N PRO A 427 -10.58 22.90 13.63
CA PRO A 427 -9.88 22.27 14.75
C PRO A 427 -9.17 20.99 14.34
N ARG A 428 -9.79 20.15 13.52
CA ARG A 428 -9.21 18.88 13.04
C ARG A 428 -7.97 19.09 12.20
N ALA A 429 -8.05 20.00 11.23
CA ALA A 429 -6.89 20.34 10.41
C ALA A 429 -5.74 20.93 11.22
N ARG A 430 -6.08 21.84 12.17
CA ARG A 430 -5.08 22.45 13.07
C ARG A 430 -4.39 21.41 13.96
N ASP A 431 -5.16 20.48 14.53
CA ASP A 431 -4.60 19.49 15.43
C ASP A 431 -3.69 18.52 14.65
N PHE A 432 -4.09 18.08 13.46
CA PHE A 432 -3.24 17.29 12.55
C PHE A 432 -1.94 18.02 12.16
N VAL A 433 -2.03 19.30 11.81
CA VAL A 433 -0.85 20.13 11.48
C VAL A 433 0.08 20.30 12.70
N ARG A 434 -0.47 20.39 13.91
CA ARG A 434 0.36 20.48 15.14
C ARG A 434 1.15 19.21 15.38
N GLU A 435 0.60 18.05 15.10
CA GLU A 435 1.34 16.78 15.20
C GLU A 435 2.55 16.78 14.27
N ILE A 436 2.40 17.29 13.05
CA ILE A 436 3.52 17.43 12.09
C ILE A 436 4.57 18.40 12.60
N ALA A 437 4.17 19.57 13.11
CA ALA A 437 5.08 20.56 13.65
C ALA A 437 5.91 20.05 14.85
N ASN A 438 5.32 19.12 15.62
CA ASN A 438 5.95 18.49 16.78
C ASN A 438 6.63 17.16 16.47
N ASN A 439 6.70 16.77 15.19
CA ASN A 439 7.22 15.46 14.77
C ASN A 439 8.65 15.18 15.27
N GLY A 440 9.47 16.21 15.46
CA GLY A 440 10.79 16.08 16.06
C GLY A 440 10.79 15.58 17.51
N GLU A 441 9.69 15.73 18.26
CA GLU A 441 9.53 15.16 19.61
C GLU A 441 9.15 13.67 19.54
N PHE A 442 8.48 13.26 18.49
CA PHE A 442 8.08 11.87 18.25
C PHE A 442 9.27 10.93 17.92
N TRP A 443 10.42 11.49 17.52
CA TRP A 443 11.61 10.75 17.10
C TRP A 443 12.86 10.99 17.96
N PRO A 444 12.77 10.94 19.30
CA PRO A 444 13.92 11.25 20.14
C PRO A 444 15.10 10.30 19.94
N GLU A 445 14.83 9.01 19.63
CA GLU A 445 15.87 8.02 19.38
C GLU A 445 16.62 8.27 18.05
N MET A 446 15.92 8.73 17.01
CA MET A 446 16.54 9.10 15.74
C MET A 446 17.37 10.37 15.87
N ARG A 447 16.89 11.37 16.60
CA ARG A 447 17.63 12.58 16.94
C ARG A 447 18.91 12.26 17.71
N ALA A 448 18.85 11.30 18.64
CA ALA A 448 20.01 10.86 19.41
C ALA A 448 21.00 10.05 18.57
N ALA A 449 20.51 9.22 17.63
CA ALA A 449 21.33 8.36 16.78
C ALA A 449 21.97 9.12 15.61
N ARG A 450 21.30 10.17 15.11
CA ARG A 450 21.71 10.94 13.92
C ARG A 450 21.39 12.43 14.07
N PRO A 451 22.07 13.13 14.98
CA PRO A 451 21.81 14.53 15.27
C PRO A 451 22.00 15.45 14.05
N GLU A 452 22.89 15.06 13.13
CA GLU A 452 23.15 15.79 11.89
C GLU A 452 21.91 15.88 10.95
N TRP A 453 20.98 14.94 11.06
CA TRP A 453 19.75 14.96 10.26
C TRP A 453 18.71 15.96 10.76
N PHE A 454 18.86 16.44 11.98
CA PHE A 454 17.90 17.34 12.64
C PHE A 454 18.48 18.73 12.91
N GLY A 455 19.52 19.15 12.16
CA GLY A 455 20.12 20.48 12.27
C GLY A 455 20.85 20.77 13.59
N GLY A 456 21.11 19.74 14.41
CA GLY A 456 21.96 19.87 15.59
C GLY A 456 23.42 19.99 15.16
N GLN A 457 24.06 21.09 15.49
CA GLN A 457 25.54 21.13 15.45
C GLN A 457 26.07 20.06 16.42
N PRO A 458 27.19 19.38 16.07
CA PRO A 458 27.79 18.35 16.91
C PRO A 458 28.16 18.82 18.30
#